data_076a38f724245a11a88cc3c1ce525c6d
#
_entry.id   076a38f724245a11a88cc3c1ce525c6d
#
_cell.length_a   1.000
_cell.length_b   1.000
_cell.length_c   1.000
_cell.angle_alpha   90.00
_cell.angle_beta   90.00
_cell.angle_gamma   90.00
#
_symmetry.space_group_name_H-M   'P 1'
#
loop_
_entity.id
_entity.type
_entity.pdbx_description
1 polymer ?
#
loop_
_entity_poly.entity_id
_entity_poly.type
_entity_poly.pdbx_seq_one_letter_code
_entity_poly.pdbx_strand_id
1 'polypeptide(L)'
;MRHQKAHRKLGRTSEHRMSMLRNLAVSLINARDERIVTTLPKAKELRPFVERAITLSRKASSLEGDDAGPRALHLRRQAAGFFHAGNMQQTSLSGRRGQPRPARTAGMAALKRLFDELGERYKDRPGGYTRILKLGHRAGDNAELAIIELVGNPAEREALEATQRRKTAPKKKPEGKGLLGRRKAKKDAAATETEVASDKASGDTSEQETEAAEEK
;
A
#
# COMPACT_ATOMS: atom_id res chain seq x y z
N MET A 1 31.84 -0.32 17.29
CA MET A 1 30.90 0.31 16.36
C MET A 1 30.86 -0.47 15.04
N ARG A 2 29.71 -0.50 14.34
CA ARG A 2 29.54 -1.20 13.04
C ARG A 2 29.51 -0.18 11.91
N HIS A 3 30.63 0.41 11.58
CA HIS A 3 30.74 1.29 10.43
C HIS A 3 30.72 0.45 9.13
N GLN A 4 30.06 0.96 8.08
CA GLN A 4 29.98 0.37 6.73
C GLN A 4 29.41 -1.07 6.65
N LYS A 5 28.77 -1.58 7.71
CA LYS A 5 28.10 -2.88 7.69
C LYS A 5 26.61 -2.71 7.37
N ALA A 6 26.25 -3.01 6.12
CA ALA A 6 24.87 -3.18 5.71
C ALA A 6 24.25 -4.47 6.30
N HIS A 7 22.95 -4.66 6.10
CA HIS A 7 22.20 -5.85 6.45
C HIS A 7 21.93 -6.03 7.95
N ARG A 8 20.82 -5.49 8.39
CA ARG A 8 20.29 -5.69 9.74
C ARG A 8 19.96 -7.16 9.97
N LYS A 9 20.29 -7.68 11.13
CA LYS A 9 19.94 -9.09 11.50
C LYS A 9 18.44 -9.28 11.74
N LEU A 10 17.72 -8.24 12.21
CA LEU A 10 16.28 -8.23 12.51
C LEU A 10 15.85 -9.32 13.51
N GLY A 11 16.77 -9.72 14.42
CA GLY A 11 16.52 -10.77 15.40
C GLY A 11 16.32 -12.18 14.79
N ARG A 12 16.86 -12.45 13.59
CA ARG A 12 16.63 -13.70 12.83
C ARG A 12 17.93 -14.32 12.35
N THR A 13 17.90 -15.64 12.14
CA THR A 13 18.94 -16.36 11.38
C THR A 13 18.97 -15.88 9.93
N SER A 14 20.04 -16.14 9.21
CA SER A 14 20.21 -15.70 7.82
C SER A 14 19.11 -16.22 6.90
N GLU A 15 18.79 -17.51 7.02
CA GLU A 15 17.76 -18.18 6.23
C GLU A 15 16.35 -17.62 6.49
N HIS A 16 16.00 -17.50 7.77
CA HIS A 16 14.71 -16.95 8.19
C HIS A 16 14.56 -15.48 7.73
N ARG A 17 15.64 -14.68 7.81
CA ARG A 17 15.64 -13.29 7.33
C ARG A 17 15.41 -13.24 5.83
N MET A 18 16.12 -14.05 5.05
CA MET A 18 15.94 -14.10 3.59
C MET A 18 14.55 -14.57 3.19
N SER A 19 14.00 -15.59 3.86
CA SER A 19 12.63 -16.05 3.64
C SER A 19 11.62 -14.94 3.93
N MET A 20 11.78 -14.22 5.04
CA MET A 20 10.93 -13.08 5.38
C MET A 20 10.98 -11.97 4.30
N LEU A 21 12.18 -11.59 3.83
CA LEU A 21 12.33 -10.57 2.79
C LEU A 21 11.71 -11.00 1.46
N ARG A 22 11.86 -12.26 1.08
CA ARG A 22 11.22 -12.83 -0.11
C ARG A 22 9.69 -12.76 -0.02
N ASN A 23 9.12 -13.15 1.12
CA ASN A 23 7.67 -13.08 1.33
C ASN A 23 7.15 -11.63 1.29
N LEU A 24 7.85 -10.69 1.92
CA LEU A 24 7.49 -9.27 1.87
C LEU A 24 7.61 -8.71 0.44
N ALA A 25 8.62 -9.12 -0.33
CA ALA A 25 8.78 -8.71 -1.72
C ALA A 25 7.64 -9.24 -2.61
N VAL A 26 7.27 -10.51 -2.44
CA VAL A 26 6.12 -11.11 -3.10
C VAL A 26 4.83 -10.37 -2.76
N SER A 27 4.63 -10.07 -1.47
CA SER A 27 3.44 -9.34 -1.01
C SER A 27 3.38 -7.94 -1.60
N LEU A 28 4.51 -7.22 -1.69
CA LEU A 28 4.56 -5.87 -2.25
C LEU A 28 4.20 -5.85 -3.73
N ILE A 29 4.76 -6.78 -4.52
CA ILE A 29 4.53 -6.83 -5.96
C ILE A 29 3.11 -7.29 -6.28
N ASN A 30 2.56 -8.24 -5.51
CA ASN A 30 1.22 -8.77 -5.75
C ASN A 30 0.12 -7.90 -5.11
N ALA A 31 0.46 -6.95 -4.25
CA ALA A 31 -0.52 -6.04 -3.66
C ALA A 31 -1.24 -5.25 -4.77
N ARG A 32 -2.57 -5.14 -4.64
CA ARG A 32 -3.41 -4.38 -5.58
C ARG A 32 -2.99 -2.91 -5.64
N ASP A 33 -2.75 -2.33 -4.47
CA ASP A 33 -2.35 -0.92 -4.32
C ASP A 33 -0.83 -0.73 -4.43
N GLU A 34 -0.07 -1.79 -4.71
CA GLU A 34 1.40 -1.77 -4.81
C GLU A 34 2.08 -1.20 -3.56
N ARG A 35 1.48 -1.42 -2.40
CA ARG A 35 1.98 -0.96 -1.09
C ARG A 35 1.72 -1.98 0.00
N ILE A 36 2.60 -2.02 1.00
CA ILE A 36 2.43 -2.82 2.20
C ILE A 36 2.80 -2.02 3.45
N VAL A 37 2.14 -2.31 4.56
CA VAL A 37 2.47 -1.76 5.87
C VAL A 37 3.39 -2.74 6.61
N THR A 38 4.51 -2.25 7.12
CA THR A 38 5.46 -3.04 7.90
C THR A 38 6.22 -2.15 8.88
N THR A 39 7.13 -2.72 9.67
CA THR A 39 7.97 -1.90 10.54
C THR A 39 9.07 -1.20 9.74
N LEU A 40 9.45 0.00 10.14
CA LEU A 40 10.46 0.82 9.46
C LEU A 40 11.81 0.10 9.23
N PRO A 41 12.37 -0.67 10.21
CA PRO A 41 13.57 -1.44 9.96
C PRO A 41 13.43 -2.49 8.85
N LYS A 42 12.28 -3.19 8.78
CA LYS A 42 11.99 -4.17 7.72
C LYS A 42 11.84 -3.49 6.36
N ALA A 43 11.13 -2.37 6.29
CA ALA A 43 10.97 -1.59 5.06
C ALA A 43 12.31 -1.12 4.50
N LYS A 44 13.23 -0.65 5.38
CA LYS A 44 14.57 -0.22 4.99
C LYS A 44 15.42 -1.35 4.41
N GLU A 45 15.32 -2.58 4.94
CA GLU A 45 16.04 -3.74 4.41
C GLU A 45 15.37 -4.33 3.16
N LEU A 46 14.05 -4.20 3.05
CA LEU A 46 13.29 -4.68 1.90
C LEU A 46 13.59 -3.84 0.64
N ARG A 47 13.80 -2.53 0.78
CA ARG A 47 14.08 -1.61 -0.33
C ARG A 47 15.19 -2.14 -1.27
N PRO A 48 16.43 -2.32 -0.83
CA PRO A 48 17.51 -2.76 -1.71
C PRO A 48 17.26 -4.16 -2.28
N PHE A 49 16.51 -5.01 -1.58
CA PHE A 49 16.17 -6.35 -2.02
C PHE A 49 15.22 -6.31 -3.22
N VAL A 50 14.12 -5.55 -3.14
CA VAL A 50 13.14 -5.41 -4.21
C VAL A 50 13.71 -4.62 -5.39
N GLU A 51 14.45 -3.55 -5.13
CA GLU A 51 15.04 -2.72 -6.17
C GLU A 51 16.03 -3.48 -7.07
N ARG A 52 16.76 -4.46 -6.53
CA ARG A 52 17.57 -5.37 -7.33
C ARG A 52 16.72 -6.19 -8.30
N ALA A 53 15.62 -6.74 -7.84
CA ALA A 53 14.73 -7.53 -8.68
C ALA A 53 14.11 -6.69 -9.80
N ILE A 54 13.67 -5.46 -9.49
CA ILE A 54 13.14 -4.51 -10.48
C ILE A 54 14.24 -4.12 -11.49
N THR A 55 15.47 -3.92 -11.05
CA THR A 55 16.59 -3.62 -11.95
C THR A 55 16.86 -4.75 -12.95
N LEU A 56 16.71 -6.02 -12.53
CA LEU A 56 16.85 -7.17 -13.44
C LEU A 56 15.75 -7.17 -14.51
N SER A 57 14.52 -6.89 -14.10
CA SER A 57 13.38 -6.78 -15.02
C SER A 57 13.56 -5.62 -16.01
N ARG A 58 13.90 -4.44 -15.52
CA ARG A 58 14.20 -3.27 -16.36
C ARG A 58 15.30 -3.55 -17.40
N LYS A 59 16.40 -4.18 -16.96
CA LYS A 59 17.47 -4.57 -17.89
C LYS A 59 16.96 -5.52 -18.96
N ALA A 60 16.08 -6.47 -18.63
CA ALA A 60 15.51 -7.37 -19.61
C ALA A 60 14.63 -6.66 -20.63
N SER A 61 13.83 -5.66 -20.19
CA SER A 61 12.99 -4.85 -21.08
C SER A 61 13.79 -3.88 -21.97
N SER A 62 15.05 -3.63 -21.63
CA SER A 62 15.94 -2.74 -22.42
C SER A 62 16.82 -3.50 -23.38
N LEU A 63 16.74 -4.83 -23.46
CA LEU A 63 17.53 -5.64 -24.37
C LEU A 63 16.93 -5.61 -25.78
N GLU A 64 17.77 -5.35 -26.75
CA GLU A 64 17.45 -5.35 -28.18
C GLU A 64 18.47 -6.21 -28.93
N GLY A 65 18.08 -6.77 -30.08
CA GLY A 65 18.94 -7.59 -30.95
C GLY A 65 18.73 -9.10 -30.77
N ASP A 66 19.47 -9.88 -31.55
CA ASP A 66 19.31 -11.35 -31.68
C ASP A 66 19.55 -12.11 -30.37
N ASP A 67 20.45 -11.59 -29.51
CA ASP A 67 20.77 -12.17 -28.22
C ASP A 67 19.82 -11.74 -27.08
N ALA A 68 18.81 -10.92 -27.36
CA ALA A 68 17.90 -10.39 -26.32
C ALA A 68 17.14 -11.51 -25.60
N GLY A 69 16.67 -12.52 -26.33
CA GLY A 69 15.92 -13.64 -25.78
C GLY A 69 16.68 -14.44 -24.71
N PRO A 70 17.85 -15.00 -25.03
CA PRO A 70 18.66 -15.75 -24.07
C PRO A 70 19.09 -14.90 -22.84
N ARG A 71 19.46 -13.65 -23.06
CA ARG A 71 19.85 -12.71 -21.97
C ARG A 71 18.66 -12.36 -21.07
N ALA A 72 17.48 -12.09 -21.62
CA ALA A 72 16.27 -11.84 -20.85
C ALA A 72 15.87 -13.07 -20.01
N LEU A 73 15.98 -14.28 -20.58
CA LEU A 73 15.73 -15.53 -19.85
C LEU A 73 16.71 -15.71 -18.69
N HIS A 74 17.99 -15.38 -18.87
CA HIS A 74 18.97 -15.41 -17.79
C HIS A 74 18.61 -14.47 -16.65
N LEU A 75 18.26 -13.22 -16.96
CA LEU A 75 17.83 -12.23 -15.96
C LEU A 75 16.55 -12.67 -15.23
N ARG A 76 15.61 -13.28 -15.94
CA ARG A 76 14.39 -13.84 -15.35
C ARG A 76 14.68 -14.99 -14.38
N ARG A 77 15.63 -15.88 -14.72
CA ARG A 77 16.08 -16.95 -13.82
C ARG A 77 16.76 -16.39 -12.57
N GLN A 78 17.58 -15.35 -12.68
CA GLN A 78 18.15 -14.67 -11.53
C GLN A 78 17.07 -14.05 -10.64
N ALA A 79 16.09 -13.35 -11.24
CA ALA A 79 15.00 -12.73 -10.50
C ALA A 79 14.11 -13.76 -9.77
N ALA A 80 13.95 -14.98 -10.32
CA ALA A 80 13.17 -16.05 -9.69
C ALA A 80 13.67 -16.41 -8.28
N GLY A 81 14.97 -16.29 -8.03
CA GLY A 81 15.56 -16.50 -6.70
C GLY A 81 15.12 -15.51 -5.63
N PHE A 82 14.65 -14.32 -6.01
CA PHE A 82 14.12 -13.32 -5.07
C PHE A 82 12.71 -13.63 -4.59
N PHE A 83 11.95 -14.48 -5.27
CA PHE A 83 10.52 -14.69 -5.02
C PHE A 83 10.12 -16.12 -4.72
N HIS A 84 11.07 -17.02 -4.41
CA HIS A 84 10.79 -18.46 -4.30
C HIS A 84 10.07 -19.03 -5.53
N ALA A 85 10.32 -18.47 -6.71
CA ALA A 85 9.71 -18.88 -7.95
C ALA A 85 10.48 -20.03 -8.66
N GLY A 86 11.40 -20.69 -7.95
CA GLY A 86 12.30 -21.70 -8.50
C GLY A 86 11.63 -23.02 -8.92
N ASN A 87 10.41 -23.28 -8.48
CA ASN A 87 9.69 -24.53 -8.79
C ASN A 87 8.92 -24.46 -10.11
N MET A 88 9.51 -23.83 -11.11
CA MET A 88 8.93 -23.72 -12.46
C MET A 88 8.83 -25.06 -13.22
N GLN A 89 9.58 -26.07 -12.78
CA GLN A 89 9.70 -27.34 -13.49
C GLN A 89 8.45 -28.23 -13.45
N GLN A 90 7.48 -27.93 -12.59
CA GLN A 90 6.28 -28.77 -12.41
C GLN A 90 5.00 -28.21 -13.04
N THR A 91 5.07 -27.15 -13.78
CA THR A 91 3.94 -26.72 -14.60
C THR A 91 3.99 -27.46 -15.93
N SER A 92 3.44 -28.68 -15.99
CA SER A 92 3.06 -29.21 -17.27
C SER A 92 2.19 -28.17 -17.99
N LEU A 93 2.59 -27.77 -19.17
CA LEU A 93 1.94 -26.76 -20.02
C LEU A 93 0.47 -27.13 -20.36
N SER A 94 0.09 -28.38 -20.19
CA SER A 94 -1.25 -28.86 -20.41
C SER A 94 -2.09 -28.81 -19.14
N GLY A 95 -2.80 -27.71 -18.95
CA GLY A 95 -4.05 -27.73 -18.18
C GLY A 95 -5.07 -28.61 -18.91
N ARG A 96 -6.10 -29.10 -18.19
CA ARG A 96 -7.23 -29.80 -18.79
C ARG A 96 -7.76 -28.93 -19.95
N ARG A 97 -7.72 -29.45 -21.20
CA ARG A 97 -8.15 -28.75 -22.43
C ARG A 97 -7.23 -27.64 -22.95
N GLY A 98 -5.90 -27.72 -22.76
CA GLY A 98 -4.97 -26.77 -23.41
C GLY A 98 -4.97 -25.34 -22.85
N GLN A 99 -5.69 -25.06 -21.79
CA GLN A 99 -5.68 -23.73 -21.17
C GLN A 99 -4.42 -23.53 -20.31
N PRO A 100 -3.80 -22.33 -20.37
CA PRO A 100 -2.66 -22.03 -19.51
C PRO A 100 -3.10 -22.09 -18.05
N ARG A 101 -2.39 -22.85 -17.22
CA ARG A 101 -2.65 -22.91 -15.80
C ARG A 101 -2.28 -21.58 -15.14
N PRO A 102 -3.10 -21.07 -14.22
CA PRO A 102 -2.74 -19.91 -13.43
C PRO A 102 -1.45 -20.18 -12.64
N ALA A 103 -0.69 -19.13 -12.36
CA ALA A 103 0.54 -19.21 -11.59
C ALA A 103 0.29 -19.95 -10.26
N ARG A 104 0.95 -21.10 -10.04
CA ARG A 104 0.69 -21.98 -8.88
C ARG A 104 1.09 -21.38 -7.55
N THR A 105 2.05 -20.45 -7.55
CA THR A 105 2.57 -19.83 -6.34
C THR A 105 2.55 -18.31 -6.46
N ALA A 106 2.38 -17.64 -5.33
CA ALA A 106 2.44 -16.19 -5.25
C ALA A 106 3.77 -15.61 -5.79
N GLY A 107 4.88 -16.36 -5.62
CA GLY A 107 6.18 -15.97 -6.17
C GLY A 107 6.23 -16.00 -7.69
N MET A 108 5.55 -16.95 -8.32
CA MET A 108 5.42 -17.02 -9.78
C MET A 108 4.56 -15.87 -10.33
N ALA A 109 3.48 -15.53 -9.63
CA ALA A 109 2.64 -14.39 -9.98
C ALA A 109 3.43 -13.08 -9.89
N ALA A 110 4.20 -12.89 -8.80
CA ALA A 110 5.06 -11.75 -8.63
C ALA A 110 6.15 -11.66 -9.72
N LEU A 111 6.78 -12.77 -10.08
CA LEU A 111 7.76 -12.81 -11.14
C LEU A 111 7.15 -12.44 -12.50
N LYS A 112 5.97 -12.96 -12.81
CA LYS A 112 5.25 -12.61 -14.03
C LYS A 112 4.96 -11.11 -14.06
N ARG A 113 4.32 -10.56 -13.04
CA ARG A 113 4.00 -9.13 -12.95
C ARG A 113 5.24 -8.24 -13.02
N LEU A 114 6.35 -8.69 -12.42
CA LEU A 114 7.62 -7.96 -12.45
C LEU A 114 8.13 -7.74 -13.88
N PHE A 115 8.05 -8.77 -14.75
CA PHE A 115 8.58 -8.69 -16.12
C PHE A 115 7.57 -8.14 -17.12
N ASP A 116 6.28 -8.41 -16.93
CA ASP A 116 5.24 -8.00 -17.87
C ASP A 116 4.80 -6.53 -17.66
N GLU A 117 4.75 -6.06 -16.37
CA GLU A 117 4.25 -4.73 -16.06
C GLU A 117 5.34 -3.77 -15.55
N LEU A 118 6.08 -4.19 -14.49
CA LEU A 118 7.00 -3.30 -13.80
C LEU A 118 8.28 -3.04 -14.61
N GLY A 119 8.73 -4.02 -15.41
CA GLY A 119 9.90 -3.85 -16.26
C GLY A 119 9.72 -2.74 -17.30
N GLU A 120 8.56 -2.68 -17.92
CA GLU A 120 8.21 -1.62 -18.88
C GLU A 120 7.97 -0.28 -18.20
N ARG A 121 7.23 -0.30 -17.07
CA ARG A 121 6.95 0.93 -16.29
C ARG A 121 8.23 1.67 -15.88
N TYR A 122 9.27 0.94 -15.51
CA TYR A 122 10.52 1.52 -15.02
C TYR A 122 11.66 1.54 -16.05
N LYS A 123 11.38 1.32 -17.34
CA LYS A 123 12.39 1.26 -18.40
C LYS A 123 13.32 2.49 -18.37
N ASP A 124 12.75 3.68 -18.25
CA ASP A 124 13.49 4.94 -18.30
C ASP A 124 14.02 5.40 -16.93
N ARG A 125 13.66 4.71 -15.83
CA ARG A 125 14.04 5.11 -14.48
C ARG A 125 15.31 4.38 -14.03
N PRO A 126 16.42 5.09 -13.72
CA PRO A 126 17.69 4.43 -13.38
C PRO A 126 17.73 3.77 -12.00
N GLY A 127 16.77 4.09 -11.09
CA GLY A 127 16.68 3.55 -9.73
C GLY A 127 15.64 4.25 -8.88
N GLY A 128 15.59 3.90 -7.58
CA GLY A 128 14.63 4.50 -6.65
C GLY A 128 13.18 4.15 -6.99
N TYR A 129 12.91 2.87 -7.22
CA TYR A 129 11.59 2.39 -7.61
C TYR A 129 10.62 2.31 -6.43
N THR A 130 11.11 2.43 -5.21
CA THR A 130 10.32 2.31 -3.99
C THR A 130 10.38 3.57 -3.14
N ARG A 131 9.28 3.85 -2.42
CA ARG A 131 9.16 4.95 -1.45
C ARG A 131 8.77 4.38 -0.10
N ILE A 132 9.28 4.97 0.98
CA ILE A 132 8.92 4.60 2.35
C ILE A 132 8.29 5.82 3.02
N LEU A 133 7.04 5.65 3.48
CA LEU A 133 6.28 6.65 4.22
C LEU A 133 6.17 6.19 5.68
N LYS A 134 6.49 7.05 6.63
CA LYS A 134 6.37 6.74 8.06
C LYS A 134 4.91 6.96 8.51
N LEU A 135 4.36 6.01 9.26
CA LEU A 135 2.99 6.08 9.79
C LEU A 135 2.93 6.49 11.28
N GLY A 136 4.05 6.42 11.99
CA GLY A 136 4.08 6.59 13.45
C GLY A 136 4.32 5.26 14.16
N HIS A 137 3.83 5.13 15.39
CA HIS A 137 4.07 3.98 16.26
C HIS A 137 2.84 3.07 16.35
N ARG A 138 3.06 1.78 16.47
CA ARG A 138 2.02 0.78 16.66
C ARG A 138 1.57 0.75 18.12
N ALA A 139 0.24 0.75 18.33
CA ALA A 139 -0.32 0.54 19.65
C ALA A 139 0.09 -0.85 20.19
N GLY A 140 0.54 -0.91 21.43
CA GLY A 140 0.96 -2.13 22.11
C GLY A 140 2.47 -2.26 22.28
N ASP A 141 3.26 -2.32 21.22
CA ASP A 141 4.72 -2.51 21.31
C ASP A 141 5.55 -1.28 20.89
N ASN A 142 4.90 -0.17 20.58
CA ASN A 142 5.52 1.10 20.18
C ASN A 142 6.50 0.96 18.99
N ALA A 143 6.35 -0.07 18.15
CA ALA A 143 7.18 -0.25 16.98
C ALA A 143 6.90 0.82 15.91
N GLU A 144 7.94 1.45 15.37
CA GLU A 144 7.80 2.37 14.23
C GLU A 144 7.24 1.65 13.00
N LEU A 145 6.08 2.10 12.52
CA LEU A 145 5.43 1.60 11.32
C LEU A 145 5.79 2.45 10.10
N ALA A 146 5.85 1.81 8.96
CA ALA A 146 6.04 2.45 7.67
C ALA A 146 5.28 1.73 6.56
N ILE A 147 4.83 2.49 5.59
CA ILE A 147 4.38 1.97 4.29
C ILE A 147 5.59 1.92 3.38
N ILE A 148 5.81 0.81 2.72
CA ILE A 148 6.67 0.75 1.53
C ILE A 148 5.77 0.57 0.31
N GLU A 149 5.98 1.40 -0.70
CA GLU A 149 5.18 1.44 -1.92
C GLU A 149 6.05 1.52 -3.16
N LEU A 150 5.53 1.07 -4.30
CA LEU A 150 6.12 1.26 -5.61
C LEU A 150 5.76 2.66 -6.13
N VAL A 151 6.71 3.35 -6.74
CA VAL A 151 6.50 4.67 -7.32
C VAL A 151 5.65 4.55 -8.59
N GLY A 152 4.69 5.47 -8.77
CA GLY A 152 3.72 5.40 -9.87
C GLY A 152 2.64 4.34 -9.64
N ASN A 153 2.33 4.03 -8.39
CA ASN A 153 1.24 3.13 -8.00
C ASN A 153 -0.13 3.70 -8.40
N PRO A 154 -1.20 2.90 -8.46
CA PRO A 154 -2.53 3.35 -8.84
C PRO A 154 -3.04 4.53 -8.01
N ALA A 155 -2.84 4.49 -6.69
CA ALA A 155 -3.26 5.55 -5.80
C ALA A 155 -2.53 6.90 -6.06
N GLU A 156 -1.25 6.85 -6.42
CA GLU A 156 -0.49 8.05 -6.81
C GLU A 156 -1.00 8.63 -8.13
N ARG A 157 -1.33 7.78 -9.10
CA ARG A 157 -1.91 8.21 -10.37
C ARG A 157 -3.26 8.87 -10.18
N GLU A 158 -4.15 8.25 -9.41
CA GLU A 158 -5.46 8.81 -9.09
C GLU A 158 -5.35 10.15 -8.35
N ALA A 159 -4.41 10.27 -7.40
CA ALA A 159 -4.16 11.51 -6.68
C ALA A 159 -3.64 12.63 -7.60
N LEU A 160 -2.75 12.31 -8.54
CA LEU A 160 -2.26 13.24 -9.54
C LEU A 160 -3.37 13.69 -10.48
N GLU A 161 -4.19 12.76 -10.96
CA GLU A 161 -5.34 13.09 -11.82
C GLU A 161 -6.37 13.96 -11.08
N ALA A 162 -6.70 13.61 -9.83
CA ALA A 162 -7.61 14.41 -9.00
C ALA A 162 -7.07 15.84 -8.79
N THR A 163 -5.75 15.98 -8.60
CA THR A 163 -5.10 17.28 -8.46
C THR A 163 -5.15 18.08 -9.77
N GLN A 164 -4.92 17.42 -10.90
CA GLN A 164 -5.03 18.06 -12.22
C GLN A 164 -6.47 18.48 -12.49
N ARG A 165 -7.47 17.63 -12.22
CA ARG A 165 -8.89 17.97 -12.36
C ARG A 165 -9.28 19.16 -11.49
N ARG A 166 -8.74 19.28 -10.28
CA ARG A 166 -8.97 20.45 -9.41
C ARG A 166 -8.33 21.73 -9.95
N LYS A 167 -7.17 21.64 -10.60
CA LYS A 167 -6.49 22.79 -11.22
C LYS A 167 -7.17 23.25 -12.50
N THR A 168 -7.73 22.33 -13.27
CA THR A 168 -8.43 22.62 -14.54
C THR A 168 -9.91 22.92 -14.34
N ALA A 169 -10.51 22.58 -13.19
CA ALA A 169 -11.87 22.94 -12.89
C ALA A 169 -12.01 24.47 -12.83
N PRO A 170 -12.96 25.09 -13.58
CA PRO A 170 -13.19 26.52 -13.51
C PRO A 170 -13.54 26.87 -12.07
N LYS A 171 -12.77 27.78 -11.45
CA LYS A 171 -13.10 28.34 -10.13
C LYS A 171 -14.49 28.94 -10.23
N LYS A 172 -15.53 28.25 -9.77
CA LYS A 172 -16.83 28.87 -9.53
C LYS A 172 -16.55 30.04 -8.58
N LYS A 173 -16.67 31.26 -9.10
CA LYS A 173 -16.69 32.46 -8.25
C LYS A 173 -17.73 32.19 -7.17
N PRO A 174 -17.43 32.40 -5.88
CA PRO A 174 -18.47 32.35 -4.87
C PRO A 174 -19.50 33.44 -5.27
N GLU A 175 -20.67 33.02 -5.72
CA GLU A 175 -21.82 33.93 -5.85
C GLU A 175 -21.99 34.54 -4.46
N GLY A 176 -21.77 35.85 -4.41
CA GLY A 176 -21.85 36.63 -3.21
C GLY A 176 -23.26 36.48 -2.65
N LYS A 177 -23.45 35.66 -1.63
CA LYS A 177 -24.62 35.76 -0.79
C LYS A 177 -24.49 37.09 -0.07
N GLY A 178 -25.28 38.05 -0.58
CA GLY A 178 -25.31 39.39 -0.06
C GLY A 178 -25.51 39.43 1.45
N LEU A 179 -24.90 40.41 2.09
CA LEU A 179 -24.89 40.63 3.56
C LEU A 179 -26.28 40.62 4.24
N LEU A 180 -27.37 40.70 3.45
CA LEU A 180 -28.75 40.67 3.94
C LEU A 180 -29.28 39.29 4.34
N GLY A 181 -28.71 38.17 3.81
CA GLY A 181 -29.14 36.83 4.17
C GLY A 181 -28.63 36.37 5.54
N ARG A 182 -27.57 36.99 6.07
CA ARG A 182 -26.92 36.60 7.33
C ARG A 182 -27.64 37.11 8.60
N ARG A 183 -28.51 38.13 8.46
CA ARG A 183 -29.31 38.69 9.57
C ARG A 183 -30.60 37.89 9.84
N LYS A 184 -31.17 37.23 8.81
CA LYS A 184 -32.38 36.42 8.95
C LYS A 184 -32.12 35.06 9.56
N ALA A 185 -31.00 34.40 9.15
CA ALA A 185 -30.59 33.08 9.70
C ALA A 185 -30.17 33.11 11.18
N LYS A 186 -29.79 34.28 11.72
CA LYS A 186 -29.39 34.42 13.11
C LYS A 186 -30.59 34.71 14.06
N LYS A 187 -31.74 35.09 13.49
CA LYS A 187 -32.97 35.32 14.25
C LYS A 187 -33.80 34.04 14.36
N ASP A 188 -33.72 33.17 13.37
CA ASP A 188 -34.41 31.86 13.40
C ASP A 188 -33.66 30.80 14.21
N ALA A 189 -32.33 30.93 14.38
CA ALA A 189 -31.53 30.08 15.26
C ALA A 189 -31.67 30.42 16.77
N ALA A 190 -32.03 31.67 17.11
CA ALA A 190 -32.24 32.06 18.47
C ALA A 190 -33.65 31.73 19.02
N ALA A 191 -34.58 31.40 18.12
CA ALA A 191 -35.96 31.00 18.52
C ALA A 191 -36.09 29.49 18.77
N THR A 192 -35.18 28.66 18.20
CA THR A 192 -35.17 27.20 18.39
C THR A 192 -34.39 26.76 19.64
N GLU A 193 -33.48 27.58 20.18
CA GLU A 193 -32.75 27.23 21.41
C GLU A 193 -33.55 27.43 22.68
N THR A 194 -34.67 28.18 22.63
CA THR A 194 -35.54 28.42 23.84
C THR A 194 -36.65 27.37 23.98
N GLU A 195 -36.98 26.60 22.97
CA GLU A 195 -37.97 25.51 23.09
C GLU A 195 -37.36 24.14 23.48
N VAL A 196 -36.07 23.92 23.30
CA VAL A 196 -35.40 22.65 23.66
C VAL A 196 -34.94 22.64 25.14
N ALA A 197 -34.95 23.77 25.82
CA ALA A 197 -34.54 23.86 27.22
C ALA A 197 -35.68 23.64 28.24
N SER A 198 -36.95 23.60 27.80
CA SER A 198 -38.10 23.39 28.71
C SER A 198 -38.54 21.91 28.78
N ASP A 199 -38.10 21.03 27.86
CA ASP A 199 -38.50 19.61 27.87
C ASP A 199 -37.51 18.66 28.56
N LYS A 200 -36.39 19.18 29.09
CA LYS A 200 -35.38 18.36 29.79
C LYS A 200 -35.45 18.38 31.30
N ALA A 201 -36.42 19.11 31.89
CA ALA A 201 -36.53 19.26 33.32
C ALA A 201 -37.62 18.39 33.99
N SER A 202 -38.33 17.52 33.27
CA SER A 202 -39.41 16.71 33.85
C SER A 202 -39.30 15.18 33.67
N GLY A 203 -38.12 14.67 33.31
CA GLY A 203 -37.89 13.25 33.01
C GLY A 203 -37.02 12.44 33.99
N ASP A 204 -36.49 13.05 35.06
CA ASP A 204 -35.43 12.39 35.88
C ASP A 204 -35.81 12.20 37.35
N THR A 205 -37.04 11.79 37.63
CA THR A 205 -37.47 11.51 39.03
C THR A 205 -38.26 10.21 39.20
N SER A 206 -38.24 9.26 38.30
CA SER A 206 -39.05 8.03 38.43
C SER A 206 -38.30 6.68 38.24
N GLU A 207 -36.99 6.63 38.14
CA GLU A 207 -36.24 5.37 37.98
C GLU A 207 -35.28 4.99 39.13
N GLN A 208 -35.34 5.60 40.29
CA GLN A 208 -34.50 5.23 41.45
C GLN A 208 -35.19 4.53 42.61
N GLU A 209 -36.44 4.11 42.50
CA GLU A 209 -37.15 3.43 43.61
C GLU A 209 -37.51 1.94 43.42
N THR A 210 -36.97 1.24 42.40
CA THR A 210 -37.32 -0.18 42.19
C THR A 210 -36.16 -1.19 42.31
N GLU A 211 -34.95 -0.79 42.71
CA GLU A 211 -33.80 -1.73 42.87
C GLU A 211 -33.39 -2.06 44.32
N ALA A 212 -34.21 -1.69 45.34
CA ALA A 212 -33.89 -1.96 46.72
C ALA A 212 -34.75 -3.03 47.40
N ALA A 213 -35.48 -3.90 46.68
CA ALA A 213 -36.43 -4.86 47.26
C ALA A 213 -36.18 -6.36 46.96
N GLU A 214 -35.03 -6.75 46.40
CA GLU A 214 -34.76 -8.17 46.07
C GLU A 214 -33.43 -8.71 46.60
N GLU A 215 -32.96 -8.31 47.78
CA GLU A 215 -31.95 -9.05 48.52
C GLU A 215 -32.32 -9.14 50.02
N LYS A 216 -33.18 -10.13 50.33
CA LYS A 216 -33.16 -10.83 51.65
C LYS A 216 -33.68 -12.26 51.45
#